data_1e3db8c4e69c267d62ae7b496c7cca80
#
_entry.id   1e3db8c4e69c267d62ae7b496c7cca80
#
_cell.length_a   1.000
_cell.length_b   1.000
_cell.length_c   1.000
_cell.angle_alpha   90.00
_cell.angle_beta   90.00
_cell.angle_gamma   90.00
#
_symmetry.space_group_name_H-M   'P 1'
#
loop_
_entity.id
_entity.type
_entity.pdbx_description
1 polymer ?
#
loop_
_entity_poly.entity_id
_entity_poly.type
_entity_poly.pdbx_seq_one_letter_code
_entity_poly.pdbx_strand_id
1 'polypeptide(L)'
;MRRPSEIDKDVAAMATLAELTSVFEGIASMRIAQIKNQVQQATQFFKELWDIYSQIRVDGFFRFGRSQSKDKVIDKDLFVIITAEGGFSGDIDQKLIQLMQQHYDKTKHDIVVIGHHGAIMLAQRGISFKKYFKLPTKDQNINVGPIIREVQQYNSTTVFYQEYISLMVQDVRKIDLSTAVTNEGTTTTQKEGETKEYISTENYIFEPSSYDVVDHLEASMMRIALSQLILDSKLAQYASRFRAMSASHERAEESHGELKLSYNRARRAIKDERLKEIVNGLRKAKVTV
;
A
#
# COMPACT_ATOMS: atom_id res chain seq x y z
N MET A 1 37.82 4.67 -25.93
CA MET A 1 37.34 3.38 -25.43
C MET A 1 37.38 3.40 -23.91
N ARG A 2 36.31 2.97 -23.21
CA ARG A 2 36.33 2.87 -21.74
C ARG A 2 37.33 1.79 -21.32
N ARG A 3 38.03 2.01 -20.19
CA ARG A 3 39.01 1.03 -19.69
C ARG A 3 38.30 -0.23 -19.17
N PRO A 4 38.83 -1.45 -19.41
CA PRO A 4 38.25 -2.68 -18.92
C PRO A 4 37.99 -2.67 -17.41
N SER A 5 38.87 -2.05 -16.61
CA SER A 5 38.71 -1.95 -15.15
C SER A 5 37.52 -1.09 -14.71
N GLU A 6 37.09 -0.12 -15.53
CA GLU A 6 35.89 0.68 -15.27
C GLU A 6 34.63 -0.13 -15.60
N ILE A 7 34.66 -0.85 -16.74
CA ILE A 7 33.55 -1.72 -17.16
C ILE A 7 33.33 -2.87 -16.16
N ASP A 8 34.41 -3.41 -15.60
CA ASP A 8 34.37 -4.49 -14.61
C ASP A 8 33.67 -4.06 -13.32
N LYS A 9 33.91 -2.81 -12.88
CA LYS A 9 33.17 -2.23 -11.75
C LYS A 9 31.69 -2.10 -12.03
N ASP A 10 31.33 -1.68 -13.24
CA ASP A 10 29.89 -1.57 -13.62
C ASP A 10 29.25 -2.96 -13.74
N VAL A 11 29.97 -3.98 -14.22
CA VAL A 11 29.51 -5.38 -14.25
C VAL A 11 29.21 -5.87 -12.83
N ALA A 12 30.13 -5.63 -11.88
CA ALA A 12 29.93 -6.02 -10.49
C ALA A 12 28.75 -5.26 -9.84
N ALA A 13 28.62 -3.97 -10.12
CA ALA A 13 27.52 -3.16 -9.61
C ALA A 13 26.15 -3.65 -10.13
N MET A 14 26.04 -4.01 -11.43
CA MET A 14 24.81 -4.54 -11.99
C MET A 14 24.47 -5.94 -11.46
N ALA A 15 25.47 -6.79 -11.23
CA ALA A 15 25.25 -8.09 -10.59
C ALA A 15 24.66 -7.91 -9.17
N THR A 16 25.24 -7.02 -8.36
CA THR A 16 24.72 -6.71 -7.03
C THR A 16 23.30 -6.13 -7.08
N LEU A 17 23.03 -5.26 -8.07
CA LEU A 17 21.67 -4.70 -8.24
C LEU A 17 20.66 -5.79 -8.60
N ALA A 18 21.01 -6.72 -9.48
CA ALA A 18 20.15 -7.85 -9.84
C ALA A 18 19.85 -8.73 -8.61
N GLU A 19 20.86 -9.05 -7.79
CA GLU A 19 20.66 -9.81 -6.55
C GLU A 19 19.73 -9.08 -5.56
N LEU A 20 19.96 -7.78 -5.33
CA LEU A 20 19.15 -6.98 -4.42
C LEU A 20 17.69 -6.90 -4.88
N THR A 21 17.45 -6.66 -6.16
CA THR A 21 16.09 -6.58 -6.71
C THR A 21 15.36 -7.91 -6.62
N SER A 22 16.05 -9.04 -6.85
CA SER A 22 15.52 -10.40 -6.67
C SER A 22 15.11 -10.67 -5.21
N VAL A 23 15.94 -10.27 -4.25
CA VAL A 23 15.60 -10.41 -2.81
C VAL A 23 14.37 -9.59 -2.46
N PHE A 24 14.26 -8.33 -2.92
CA PHE A 24 13.09 -7.50 -2.66
C PHE A 24 11.82 -8.04 -3.33
N GLU A 25 11.91 -8.62 -4.51
CA GLU A 25 10.84 -9.32 -5.19
C GLU A 25 10.34 -10.50 -4.34
N GLY A 26 11.27 -11.34 -3.85
CA GLY A 26 10.95 -12.48 -2.98
C GLY A 26 10.27 -12.05 -1.67
N ILE A 27 10.76 -10.99 -1.02
CA ILE A 27 10.14 -10.43 0.18
C ILE A 27 8.71 -9.93 -0.12
N ALA A 28 8.51 -9.23 -1.24
CA ALA A 28 7.20 -8.73 -1.63
C ALA A 28 6.22 -9.88 -1.87
N SER A 29 6.66 -10.95 -2.55
CA SER A 29 5.86 -12.17 -2.79
C SER A 29 5.41 -12.84 -1.49
N MET A 30 6.33 -13.02 -0.53
CA MET A 30 5.99 -13.58 0.79
C MET A 30 4.97 -12.72 1.54
N ARG A 31 5.12 -11.40 1.49
CA ARG A 31 4.21 -10.47 2.15
C ARG A 31 2.82 -10.48 1.53
N ILE A 32 2.72 -10.58 0.20
CA ILE A 32 1.45 -10.74 -0.51
C ILE A 32 0.69 -11.96 0.01
N ALA A 33 1.36 -13.12 0.10
CA ALA A 33 0.75 -14.35 0.59
C ALA A 33 0.26 -14.23 2.05
N GLN A 34 1.05 -13.61 2.93
CA GLN A 34 0.69 -13.38 4.34
C GLN A 34 -0.53 -12.47 4.48
N ILE A 35 -0.54 -11.33 3.79
CA ILE A 35 -1.62 -10.35 3.90
C ILE A 35 -2.92 -10.89 3.30
N LYS A 36 -2.85 -11.62 2.19
CA LYS A 36 -4.04 -12.20 1.57
C LYS A 36 -4.84 -13.09 2.53
N ASN A 37 -4.16 -13.91 3.32
CA ASN A 37 -4.81 -14.73 4.34
C ASN A 37 -5.49 -13.89 5.43
N GLN A 38 -4.89 -12.76 5.80
CA GLN A 38 -5.44 -11.89 6.83
C GLN A 38 -6.63 -11.07 6.36
N VAL A 39 -6.61 -10.61 5.10
CA VAL A 39 -7.77 -9.99 4.47
C VAL A 39 -8.96 -10.94 4.52
N GLN A 40 -8.77 -12.22 4.17
CA GLN A 40 -9.84 -13.22 4.23
C GLN A 40 -10.42 -13.39 5.65
N GLN A 41 -9.55 -13.47 6.67
CA GLN A 41 -10.00 -13.59 8.07
C GLN A 41 -10.74 -12.34 8.54
N ALA A 42 -10.24 -11.15 8.19
CA ALA A 42 -10.89 -9.89 8.54
C ALA A 42 -12.28 -9.76 7.89
N THR A 43 -12.41 -10.15 6.63
CA THR A 43 -13.68 -10.16 5.89
C THR A 43 -14.69 -11.10 6.55
N GLN A 44 -14.28 -12.30 6.96
CA GLN A 44 -15.17 -13.22 7.63
C GLN A 44 -15.64 -12.69 8.99
N PHE A 45 -14.73 -12.11 9.79
CA PHE A 45 -15.10 -11.52 11.08
C PHE A 45 -16.03 -10.31 10.91
N PHE A 46 -15.81 -9.48 9.90
CA PHE A 46 -16.73 -8.40 9.57
C PHE A 46 -18.12 -8.92 9.22
N LYS A 47 -18.19 -10.02 8.45
CA LYS A 47 -19.44 -10.68 8.11
C LYS A 47 -20.24 -11.07 9.34
N GLU A 48 -19.60 -11.75 10.29
CA GLU A 48 -20.25 -12.18 11.53
C GLU A 48 -20.79 -11.00 12.35
N LEU A 49 -20.01 -9.91 12.46
CA LEU A 49 -20.46 -8.69 13.13
C LEU A 49 -21.61 -8.00 12.39
N TRP A 50 -21.54 -7.95 11.07
CA TRP A 50 -22.62 -7.37 10.26
C TRP A 50 -23.91 -8.17 10.39
N ASP A 51 -23.83 -9.49 10.46
CA ASP A 51 -24.98 -10.36 10.67
C ASP A 51 -25.65 -10.07 12.01
N ILE A 52 -24.89 -9.95 13.09
CA ILE A 52 -25.41 -9.56 14.41
C ILE A 52 -26.05 -8.17 14.33
N TYR A 53 -25.35 -7.18 13.76
CA TYR A 53 -25.86 -5.82 13.63
C TYR A 53 -27.17 -5.74 12.83
N SER A 54 -27.24 -6.47 11.70
CA SER A 54 -28.44 -6.50 10.86
C SER A 54 -29.65 -7.18 11.51
N GLN A 55 -29.42 -8.04 12.49
CA GLN A 55 -30.48 -8.70 13.28
C GLN A 55 -30.98 -7.84 14.44
N ILE A 56 -30.12 -6.91 14.93
CA ILE A 56 -30.57 -5.98 15.99
C ILE A 56 -31.41 -4.89 15.34
N ARG A 57 -32.73 -5.09 15.36
CA ARG A 57 -33.71 -4.12 14.90
C ARG A 57 -33.93 -3.09 16.00
N VAL A 58 -33.22 -1.99 15.96
CA VAL A 58 -33.54 -0.80 16.77
C VAL A 58 -34.25 0.20 15.85
N ASP A 59 -35.44 0.65 16.29
CA ASP A 59 -36.29 1.50 15.49
C ASP A 59 -35.57 2.62 14.75
N GLY A 60 -35.88 2.76 13.47
CA GLY A 60 -35.72 3.81 12.45
C GLY A 60 -34.76 5.01 12.61
N PHE A 61 -34.02 5.15 13.71
CA PHE A 61 -33.17 6.31 14.00
C PHE A 61 -31.67 6.07 13.82
N PHE A 62 -31.28 4.90 13.31
CA PHE A 62 -29.89 4.57 13.12
C PHE A 62 -29.27 5.35 11.95
N ARG A 63 -28.43 6.31 12.27
CA ARG A 63 -27.52 6.96 11.34
C ARG A 63 -26.08 6.61 11.72
N PHE A 64 -25.41 5.83 10.88
CA PHE A 64 -23.99 5.54 11.00
C PHE A 64 -23.17 6.78 11.39
N GLY A 65 -22.41 6.65 12.47
CA GLY A 65 -21.35 7.61 12.80
C GLY A 65 -21.74 8.82 13.65
N ARG A 66 -22.92 8.87 14.24
CA ARG A 66 -23.28 9.94 15.17
C ARG A 66 -23.56 9.40 16.56
N SER A 67 -22.51 9.15 17.33
CA SER A 67 -22.64 9.21 18.78
C SER A 67 -23.23 10.56 19.17
N GLN A 68 -24.26 10.57 20.03
CA GLN A 68 -24.96 11.80 20.47
C GLN A 68 -24.11 12.74 21.34
N SER A 69 -22.80 12.59 21.33
CA SER A 69 -21.89 13.58 21.93
C SER A 69 -21.87 14.83 21.05
N LYS A 70 -22.85 15.68 21.26
CA LYS A 70 -23.05 16.98 20.54
C LYS A 70 -21.93 18.00 20.74
N ASP A 71 -20.87 17.66 21.44
CA ASP A 71 -19.80 18.60 21.76
C ASP A 71 -18.63 18.45 20.76
N LYS A 72 -18.57 19.37 19.82
CA LYS A 72 -17.45 19.67 18.93
C LYS A 72 -17.26 18.76 17.72
N VAL A 73 -18.26 18.59 16.90
CA VAL A 73 -18.03 18.12 15.51
C VAL A 73 -17.36 19.25 14.73
N ILE A 74 -16.23 18.97 14.14
CA ILE A 74 -15.52 19.91 13.26
C ILE A 74 -16.30 19.99 11.94
N ASP A 75 -16.70 21.18 11.54
CA ASP A 75 -17.46 21.44 10.31
C ASP A 75 -16.53 21.43 9.08
N LYS A 76 -15.78 20.32 8.93
CA LYS A 76 -14.91 20.02 7.80
C LYS A 76 -14.97 18.53 7.52
N ASP A 77 -14.61 18.18 6.30
CA ASP A 77 -14.45 16.78 5.91
C ASP A 77 -13.00 16.30 6.16
N LEU A 78 -12.86 15.09 6.66
CA LEU A 78 -11.55 14.50 6.88
C LEU A 78 -11.14 13.63 5.70
N PHE A 79 -9.95 13.88 5.16
CA PHE A 79 -9.28 13.02 4.20
C PHE A 79 -8.25 12.15 4.90
N VAL A 80 -8.45 10.84 4.86
CA VAL A 80 -7.49 9.85 5.33
C VAL A 80 -6.77 9.25 4.13
N ILE A 81 -5.45 9.39 4.08
CA ILE A 81 -4.62 8.91 2.96
C ILE A 81 -3.77 7.77 3.46
N ILE A 82 -3.93 6.58 2.86
CA ILE A 82 -3.15 5.39 3.21
C ILE A 82 -2.04 5.23 2.17
N THR A 83 -0.78 5.37 2.59
CA THR A 83 0.40 5.27 1.73
C THR A 83 1.41 4.27 2.28
N ALA A 84 2.43 3.93 1.49
CA ALA A 84 3.48 3.03 1.92
C ALA A 84 4.37 3.66 3.01
N GLU A 85 4.94 2.82 3.86
CA GLU A 85 5.93 3.24 4.85
C GLU A 85 7.31 3.44 4.20
N GLY A 86 7.64 2.69 3.16
CA GLY A 86 8.91 2.75 2.44
C GLY A 86 8.72 2.86 0.94
N GLY A 87 9.81 3.18 0.24
CA GLY A 87 9.86 3.28 -1.22
C GLY A 87 9.78 1.94 -1.96
N PHE A 88 10.16 1.97 -3.22
CA PHE A 88 10.18 0.84 -4.15
C PHE A 88 8.80 0.27 -4.54
N SER A 89 7.73 1.00 -4.27
CA SER A 89 6.36 0.62 -4.64
C SER A 89 5.92 1.19 -6.00
N GLY A 90 6.87 1.58 -6.86
CA GLY A 90 6.57 2.22 -8.13
C GLY A 90 5.90 3.59 -7.95
N ASP A 91 4.93 3.89 -8.80
CA ASP A 91 4.20 5.17 -8.87
C ASP A 91 2.86 5.19 -8.13
N ILE A 92 2.50 4.11 -7.42
CA ILE A 92 1.16 3.94 -6.85
C ILE A 92 0.81 5.02 -5.81
N ASP A 93 1.75 5.39 -4.94
CA ASP A 93 1.52 6.46 -3.95
C ASP A 93 1.42 7.83 -4.63
N GLN A 94 2.17 8.04 -5.71
CA GLN A 94 2.09 9.27 -6.49
C GLN A 94 0.72 9.44 -7.13
N LYS A 95 0.17 8.38 -7.72
CA LYS A 95 -1.18 8.36 -8.29
C LYS A 95 -2.23 8.62 -7.22
N LEU A 96 -2.08 8.02 -6.03
CA LEU A 96 -2.98 8.24 -4.91
C LEU A 96 -3.04 9.71 -4.48
N ILE A 97 -1.88 10.33 -4.33
CA ILE A 97 -1.79 11.75 -3.95
C ILE A 97 -2.34 12.64 -5.06
N GLN A 98 -2.13 12.32 -6.32
CA GLN A 98 -2.73 13.04 -7.44
C GLN A 98 -4.25 12.96 -7.41
N LEU A 99 -4.81 11.77 -7.15
CA LEU A 99 -6.26 11.59 -6.99
C LEU A 99 -6.80 12.44 -5.83
N MET A 100 -6.13 12.43 -4.69
CA MET A 100 -6.51 13.26 -3.54
C MET A 100 -6.49 14.75 -3.88
N GLN A 101 -5.42 15.23 -4.57
CA GLN A 101 -5.28 16.65 -4.93
C GLN A 101 -6.41 17.17 -5.83
N GLN A 102 -6.98 16.32 -6.68
CA GLN A 102 -8.12 16.67 -7.54
C GLN A 102 -9.39 17.02 -6.73
N HIS A 103 -9.48 16.54 -5.49
CA HIS A 103 -10.64 16.72 -4.62
C HIS A 103 -10.34 17.62 -3.42
N TYR A 104 -9.08 18.00 -3.22
CA TYR A 104 -8.65 18.73 -2.03
C TYR A 104 -8.92 20.22 -2.11
N ASP A 105 -9.61 20.72 -1.09
CA ASP A 105 -9.77 22.14 -0.83
C ASP A 105 -9.30 22.44 0.60
N LYS A 106 -8.31 23.29 0.75
CA LYS A 106 -7.68 23.63 2.04
C LYS A 106 -8.67 24.21 3.05
N THR A 107 -9.73 24.84 2.58
CA THR A 107 -10.74 25.47 3.46
C THR A 107 -11.74 24.47 4.02
N LYS A 108 -12.02 23.39 3.27
CA LYS A 108 -13.07 22.41 3.58
C LYS A 108 -12.54 21.09 4.12
N HIS A 109 -11.28 20.76 3.85
CA HIS A 109 -10.73 19.45 4.14
C HIS A 109 -9.53 19.54 5.07
N ASP A 110 -9.51 18.69 6.09
CA ASP A 110 -8.33 18.38 6.87
C ASP A 110 -7.76 17.04 6.42
N ILE A 111 -6.45 16.86 6.52
CA ILE A 111 -5.78 15.64 6.03
C ILE A 111 -5.13 14.91 7.20
N VAL A 112 -5.35 13.59 7.24
CA VAL A 112 -4.61 12.65 8.07
C VAL A 112 -3.88 11.66 7.16
N VAL A 113 -2.61 11.44 7.43
CA VAL A 113 -1.75 10.57 6.62
C VAL A 113 -1.38 9.31 7.40
N ILE A 114 -1.55 8.17 6.79
CA ILE A 114 -1.06 6.88 7.25
C ILE A 114 0.06 6.44 6.30
N GLY A 115 1.28 6.24 6.83
CA GLY A 115 2.46 5.88 6.03
C GLY A 115 3.41 7.05 5.77
N HIS A 116 4.70 6.77 5.91
CA HIS A 116 5.76 7.79 5.87
C HIS A 116 5.95 8.40 4.48
N HIS A 117 5.84 7.58 3.43
CA HIS A 117 6.07 8.02 2.05
C HIS A 117 5.09 9.13 1.63
N GLY A 118 3.80 8.99 1.99
CA GLY A 118 2.80 10.01 1.73
C GLY A 118 3.05 11.31 2.47
N ALA A 119 3.48 11.25 3.73
CA ALA A 119 3.82 12.44 4.50
C ALA A 119 4.95 13.24 3.85
N ILE A 120 6.01 12.56 3.37
CA ILE A 120 7.11 13.20 2.63
C ILE A 120 6.59 13.84 1.34
N MET A 121 5.80 13.11 0.56
CA MET A 121 5.31 13.60 -0.73
C MET A 121 4.37 14.80 -0.59
N LEU A 122 3.53 14.83 0.45
CA LEU A 122 2.67 15.98 0.75
C LEU A 122 3.50 17.21 1.19
N ALA A 123 4.50 16.99 2.07
CA ALA A 123 5.41 18.05 2.49
C ALA A 123 6.17 18.65 1.30
N GLN A 124 6.68 17.82 0.37
CA GLN A 124 7.35 18.28 -0.86
C GLN A 124 6.43 19.12 -1.77
N ARG A 125 5.12 18.89 -1.72
CA ARG A 125 4.10 19.65 -2.48
C ARG A 125 3.54 20.86 -1.71
N GLY A 126 4.04 21.13 -0.50
CA GLY A 126 3.57 22.23 0.34
C GLY A 126 2.15 22.02 0.89
N ILE A 127 1.65 20.79 0.93
CA ILE A 127 0.33 20.46 1.47
C ILE A 127 0.49 20.09 2.94
N SER A 128 -0.15 20.86 3.82
CA SER A 128 -0.16 20.59 5.26
C SER A 128 -1.16 19.49 5.61
N PHE A 129 -0.80 18.65 6.55
CA PHE A 129 -1.68 17.63 7.13
C PHE A 129 -1.75 17.79 8.65
N LYS A 130 -2.88 17.41 9.24
CA LYS A 130 -3.15 17.58 10.69
C LYS A 130 -2.37 16.58 11.52
N LYS A 131 -2.32 15.32 11.07
CA LYS A 131 -1.72 14.23 11.83
C LYS A 131 -1.11 13.16 10.91
N TYR A 132 -0.06 12.56 11.39
CA TYR A 132 0.61 11.44 10.76
C TYR A 132 0.51 10.21 11.66
N PHE A 133 0.19 9.08 11.07
CA PHE A 133 0.23 7.76 11.70
C PHE A 133 1.17 6.85 10.93
N LYS A 134 2.02 6.16 11.67
CA LYS A 134 2.89 5.15 11.10
C LYS A 134 2.07 3.96 10.64
N LEU A 135 2.36 3.44 9.45
CA LEU A 135 1.74 2.21 8.98
C LEU A 135 2.23 1.03 9.84
N PRO A 136 1.33 0.19 10.37
CA PRO A 136 1.72 -0.93 11.23
C PRO A 136 2.69 -1.87 10.50
N THR A 137 3.77 -2.24 11.16
CA THR A 137 4.76 -3.20 10.64
C THR A 137 4.24 -4.63 10.66
N LYS A 138 3.43 -4.96 11.66
CA LYS A 138 2.73 -6.25 11.76
C LYS A 138 1.39 -6.14 11.03
N ASP A 139 1.06 -7.18 10.29
CA ASP A 139 -0.19 -7.25 9.54
C ASP A 139 -1.34 -7.83 10.38
N GLN A 140 -1.04 -8.32 11.59
CA GLN A 140 -2.01 -8.82 12.56
C GLN A 140 -2.34 -7.75 13.61
N ASN A 141 -3.61 -7.68 14.01
CA ASN A 141 -4.10 -6.79 15.07
C ASN A 141 -3.72 -5.32 14.83
N ILE A 142 -4.08 -4.80 13.66
CA ILE A 142 -3.85 -3.40 13.34
C ILE A 142 -4.58 -2.49 14.33
N ASN A 143 -3.85 -1.75 15.14
CA ASN A 143 -4.46 -0.82 16.08
C ASN A 143 -4.88 0.47 15.37
N VAL A 144 -6.11 0.50 14.89
CA VAL A 144 -6.72 1.69 14.25
C VAL A 144 -7.42 2.62 15.25
N GLY A 145 -7.49 2.26 16.53
CA GLY A 145 -8.18 3.03 17.56
C GLY A 145 -7.79 4.52 17.61
N PRO A 146 -6.51 4.89 17.55
CA PRO A 146 -6.10 6.29 17.51
C PRO A 146 -6.60 7.04 16.26
N ILE A 147 -6.70 6.34 15.12
CA ILE A 147 -7.17 6.93 13.85
C ILE A 147 -8.69 7.13 13.91
N ILE A 148 -9.43 6.15 14.41
CA ILE A 148 -10.89 6.24 14.57
C ILE A 148 -11.27 7.40 15.50
N ARG A 149 -10.52 7.64 16.58
CA ARG A 149 -10.75 8.82 17.44
C ARG A 149 -10.61 10.16 16.73
N GLU A 150 -9.73 10.24 15.72
CA GLU A 150 -9.65 11.43 14.87
C GLU A 150 -10.83 11.48 13.89
N VAL A 151 -11.18 10.37 13.28
CA VAL A 151 -12.32 10.24 12.34
C VAL A 151 -13.63 10.69 12.99
N GLN A 152 -13.90 10.26 14.23
CA GLN A 152 -15.13 10.57 14.96
C GLN A 152 -15.32 12.07 15.27
N GLN A 153 -14.26 12.90 15.15
CA GLN A 153 -14.36 14.34 15.35
C GLN A 153 -14.94 15.09 14.14
N TYR A 154 -15.08 14.42 13.00
CA TYR A 154 -15.49 15.02 11.73
C TYR A 154 -16.88 14.55 11.28
N ASN A 155 -17.53 15.41 10.47
CA ASN A 155 -18.87 15.11 9.96
C ASN A 155 -18.84 14.03 8.87
N SER A 156 -17.82 14.05 8.00
CA SER A 156 -17.59 13.01 6.98
C SER A 156 -16.10 12.65 6.91
N THR A 157 -15.82 11.43 6.45
CA THR A 157 -14.45 10.97 6.28
C THR A 157 -14.31 10.20 4.98
N THR A 158 -13.50 10.72 4.08
CA THR A 158 -13.13 10.06 2.83
C THR A 158 -11.75 9.42 2.96
N VAL A 159 -11.67 8.13 2.69
CA VAL A 159 -10.44 7.36 2.70
C VAL A 159 -9.91 7.20 1.27
N PHE A 160 -8.67 7.61 1.06
CA PHE A 160 -7.92 7.39 -0.17
C PHE A 160 -6.97 6.22 0.04
N TYR A 161 -7.08 5.19 -0.78
CA TYR A 161 -6.35 3.94 -0.61
C TYR A 161 -5.98 3.31 -1.97
N GLN A 162 -5.08 2.35 -1.94
CA GLN A 162 -4.73 1.55 -3.11
C GLN A 162 -5.54 0.25 -3.08
N GLU A 163 -6.19 -0.06 -4.18
CA GLU A 163 -6.94 -1.28 -4.38
C GLU A 163 -6.10 -2.34 -5.08
N TYR A 164 -6.13 -3.56 -4.56
CA TYR A 164 -5.53 -4.72 -5.20
C TYR A 164 -6.54 -5.40 -6.12
N ILE A 165 -6.31 -5.33 -7.43
CA ILE A 165 -7.15 -6.03 -8.43
C ILE A 165 -6.48 -7.37 -8.78
N SER A 166 -5.19 -7.34 -9.11
CA SER A 166 -4.38 -8.52 -9.40
C SER A 166 -2.91 -8.22 -9.13
N LEU A 167 -2.05 -9.25 -9.23
CA LEU A 167 -0.61 -9.08 -9.07
C LEU A 167 -0.02 -8.03 -10.04
N MET A 168 -0.58 -7.95 -11.23
CA MET A 168 -0.10 -7.02 -12.27
C MET A 168 -0.86 -5.69 -12.31
N VAL A 169 -2.05 -5.63 -11.72
CA VAL A 169 -2.93 -4.45 -11.79
C VAL A 169 -3.33 -4.03 -10.39
N GLN A 170 -2.96 -2.80 -10.04
CA GLN A 170 -3.39 -2.10 -8.84
C GLN A 170 -3.95 -0.74 -9.26
N ASP A 171 -4.95 -0.26 -8.55
CA ASP A 171 -5.60 1.01 -8.79
C ASP A 171 -5.63 1.88 -7.53
N VAL A 172 -5.96 3.14 -7.67
CA VAL A 172 -6.12 4.08 -6.56
C VAL A 172 -7.57 4.52 -6.48
N ARG A 173 -8.15 4.44 -5.28
CA ARG A 173 -9.57 4.75 -5.07
C ARG A 173 -9.80 5.65 -3.88
N LYS A 174 -10.96 6.26 -3.87
CA LYS A 174 -11.53 6.95 -2.72
C LYS A 174 -12.86 6.31 -2.35
N ILE A 175 -13.11 6.21 -1.06
CA ILE A 175 -14.36 5.73 -0.51
C ILE A 175 -14.73 6.55 0.72
N ASP A 176 -16.01 6.85 0.89
CA ASP A 176 -16.48 7.35 2.18
C ASP A 176 -16.50 6.21 3.19
N LEU A 177 -16.04 6.45 4.43
CA LEU A 177 -15.87 5.39 5.41
C LEU A 177 -17.20 4.78 5.84
N SER A 178 -18.26 5.56 5.90
CA SER A 178 -19.61 5.07 6.19
C SER A 178 -20.14 4.18 5.06
N THR A 179 -19.87 4.57 3.82
CA THR A 179 -20.19 3.77 2.62
C THR A 179 -19.38 2.49 2.56
N ALA A 180 -18.11 2.51 3.01
CA ALA A 180 -17.28 1.31 3.09
C ALA A 180 -17.91 0.26 4.00
N VAL A 181 -18.37 0.66 5.18
CA VAL A 181 -19.06 -0.23 6.13
C VAL A 181 -20.34 -0.82 5.51
N THR A 182 -21.13 0.01 4.84
CA THR A 182 -22.39 -0.42 4.23
C THR A 182 -22.16 -1.38 3.05
N ASN A 183 -21.18 -1.10 2.19
CA ASN A 183 -20.86 -1.94 1.03
C ASN A 183 -20.37 -3.33 1.43
N GLU A 184 -19.47 -3.41 2.41
CA GLU A 184 -19.00 -4.69 2.95
C GLU A 184 -20.17 -5.50 3.51
N GLY A 185 -21.08 -4.86 4.23
CA GLY A 185 -22.27 -5.49 4.79
C GLY A 185 -23.24 -6.01 3.72
N THR A 186 -23.57 -5.20 2.71
CA THR A 186 -24.54 -5.56 1.66
C THR A 186 -24.02 -6.63 0.72
N THR A 187 -22.74 -6.62 0.37
CA THR A 187 -22.09 -7.65 -0.47
C THR A 187 -22.21 -9.03 0.18
N THR A 188 -22.29 -9.05 1.49
CA THR A 188 -22.36 -10.26 2.30
C THR A 188 -23.79 -10.82 2.37
N THR A 189 -24.79 -9.94 2.43
CA THR A 189 -26.21 -10.34 2.66
C THR A 189 -26.87 -10.91 1.40
N GLN A 190 -26.37 -10.59 0.19
CA GLN A 190 -26.98 -11.05 -1.07
C GLN A 190 -26.84 -12.56 -1.35
N LYS A 191 -26.11 -13.31 -0.53
CA LYS A 191 -25.84 -14.74 -0.78
C LYS A 191 -26.72 -15.72 0.03
N GLU A 192 -27.49 -15.26 0.99
CA GLU A 192 -28.26 -16.15 1.86
C GLU A 192 -29.75 -15.75 1.93
N GLY A 193 -30.60 -16.54 1.26
CA GLY A 193 -32.07 -16.42 1.32
C GLY A 193 -32.70 -17.04 2.58
N GLU A 194 -32.03 -16.94 3.73
CA GLU A 194 -32.57 -17.41 5.00
C GLU A 194 -33.33 -16.29 5.73
N THR A 195 -34.50 -16.61 6.19
CA THR A 195 -35.31 -15.79 7.12
C THR A 195 -34.55 -15.67 8.44
N LYS A 196 -33.76 -14.59 8.61
CA LYS A 196 -33.04 -14.36 9.85
C LYS A 196 -34.01 -13.94 10.96
N GLU A 197 -33.91 -14.59 12.10
CA GLU A 197 -34.62 -14.25 13.31
C GLU A 197 -34.11 -12.90 13.84
N TYR A 198 -35.04 -11.96 14.09
CA TYR A 198 -34.62 -10.63 14.59
C TYR A 198 -34.31 -10.70 16.08
N ILE A 199 -33.19 -10.11 16.48
CA ILE A 199 -32.82 -9.94 17.88
C ILE A 199 -33.61 -8.73 18.40
N SER A 200 -34.60 -8.97 19.26
CA SER A 200 -35.45 -7.93 19.85
C SER A 200 -35.23 -7.84 21.37
N THR A 201 -35.58 -6.70 21.95
CA THR A 201 -35.56 -6.49 23.40
C THR A 201 -36.55 -7.41 24.15
N GLU A 202 -37.46 -8.07 23.46
CA GLU A 202 -38.37 -9.05 24.04
C GLU A 202 -37.69 -10.41 24.31
N ASN A 203 -36.74 -10.78 23.45
CA ASN A 203 -36.06 -12.08 23.49
C ASN A 203 -34.65 -12.03 24.10
N TYR A 204 -34.07 -10.83 24.18
CA TYR A 204 -32.68 -10.66 24.66
C TYR A 204 -32.56 -9.50 25.64
N ILE A 205 -31.71 -9.68 26.63
CA ILE A 205 -31.32 -8.61 27.58
C ILE A 205 -30.08 -7.90 27.02
N PHE A 206 -30.20 -6.58 26.84
CA PHE A 206 -29.10 -5.73 26.37
C PHE A 206 -28.49 -5.02 27.57
N GLU A 207 -27.19 -5.20 27.79
CA GLU A 207 -26.42 -4.53 28.84
C GLU A 207 -25.29 -3.71 28.24
N PRO A 208 -25.11 -2.43 28.61
CA PRO A 208 -25.94 -1.67 29.57
C PRO A 208 -27.27 -1.18 28.97
N SER A 209 -27.37 -0.94 27.67
CA SER A 209 -28.59 -0.61 26.95
C SER A 209 -28.49 -1.04 25.47
N SER A 210 -29.63 -1.16 24.77
CA SER A 210 -29.65 -1.48 23.34
C SER A 210 -28.88 -0.42 22.51
N TYR A 211 -28.96 0.85 22.89
CA TYR A 211 -28.25 1.95 22.20
C TYR A 211 -26.75 1.85 22.39
N ASP A 212 -26.25 1.57 23.59
CA ASP A 212 -24.82 1.43 23.85
C ASP A 212 -24.21 0.22 23.12
N VAL A 213 -24.96 -0.89 23.02
CA VAL A 213 -24.55 -2.07 22.29
C VAL A 213 -24.41 -1.76 20.80
N VAL A 214 -25.37 -1.05 20.21
CA VAL A 214 -25.32 -0.69 18.80
C VAL A 214 -24.22 0.32 18.52
N ASP A 215 -24.06 1.35 19.34
CA ASP A 215 -22.98 2.34 19.20
C ASP A 215 -21.60 1.64 19.26
N HIS A 216 -21.45 0.66 20.15
CA HIS A 216 -20.24 -0.16 20.22
C HIS A 216 -20.01 -1.02 18.97
N LEU A 217 -21.07 -1.62 18.43
CA LEU A 217 -21.00 -2.41 17.18
C LEU A 217 -20.62 -1.52 15.99
N GLU A 218 -21.23 -0.34 15.85
CA GLU A 218 -20.88 0.63 14.80
C GLU A 218 -19.42 1.07 14.88
N ALA A 219 -18.96 1.43 16.07
CA ALA A 219 -17.55 1.78 16.29
C ALA A 219 -16.61 0.61 15.97
N SER A 220 -17.02 -0.61 16.25
CA SER A 220 -16.24 -1.81 15.94
C SER A 220 -16.21 -2.10 14.45
N MET A 221 -17.36 -1.98 13.76
CA MET A 221 -17.44 -2.13 12.30
C MET A 221 -16.59 -1.08 11.57
N MET A 222 -16.61 0.19 12.02
CA MET A 222 -15.72 1.22 11.46
C MET A 222 -14.23 0.89 11.65
N ARG A 223 -13.85 0.34 12.81
CA ARG A 223 -12.48 -0.10 13.07
C ARG A 223 -12.06 -1.23 12.12
N ILE A 224 -12.94 -2.20 11.90
CA ILE A 224 -12.68 -3.34 11.02
C ILE A 224 -12.61 -2.87 9.57
N ALA A 225 -13.56 -2.06 9.10
CA ALA A 225 -13.56 -1.52 7.75
C ALA A 225 -12.28 -0.72 7.46
N LEU A 226 -11.86 0.16 8.38
CA LEU A 226 -10.61 0.89 8.22
C LEU A 226 -9.38 -0.05 8.24
N SER A 227 -9.39 -1.09 9.09
CA SER A 227 -8.32 -2.09 9.11
C SER A 227 -8.25 -2.87 7.79
N GLN A 228 -9.39 -3.22 7.19
CA GLN A 228 -9.45 -3.85 5.87
C GLN A 228 -8.89 -2.94 4.79
N LEU A 229 -9.32 -1.66 4.73
CA LEU A 229 -8.78 -0.70 3.78
C LEU A 229 -7.25 -0.54 3.89
N ILE A 230 -6.71 -0.60 5.13
CA ILE A 230 -5.26 -0.59 5.36
C ILE A 230 -4.62 -1.90 4.84
N LEU A 231 -5.22 -3.06 5.07
CA LEU A 231 -4.70 -4.35 4.60
C LEU A 231 -4.74 -4.43 3.07
N ASP A 232 -5.84 -4.02 2.44
CA ASP A 232 -5.97 -3.97 0.97
C ASP A 232 -4.95 -3.03 0.36
N SER A 233 -4.78 -1.86 0.97
CA SER A 233 -3.77 -0.90 0.57
C SER A 233 -2.35 -1.47 0.69
N LYS A 234 -2.03 -2.17 1.78
CA LYS A 234 -0.74 -2.88 1.94
C LYS A 234 -0.56 -3.96 0.89
N LEU A 235 -1.60 -4.74 0.60
CA LEU A 235 -1.56 -5.78 -0.43
C LEU A 235 -1.25 -5.17 -1.80
N ALA A 236 -1.92 -4.08 -2.17
CA ALA A 236 -1.68 -3.36 -3.42
C ALA A 236 -0.25 -2.76 -3.48
N GLN A 237 0.25 -2.20 -2.36
CA GLN A 237 1.61 -1.68 -2.26
C GLN A 237 2.66 -2.78 -2.44
N TYR A 238 2.47 -3.96 -1.85
CA TYR A 238 3.40 -5.08 -2.03
C TYR A 238 3.32 -5.67 -3.44
N ALA A 239 2.14 -5.73 -4.06
CA ALA A 239 2.00 -6.15 -5.46
C ALA A 239 2.69 -5.15 -6.41
N SER A 240 2.52 -3.85 -6.17
CA SER A 240 3.22 -2.81 -6.95
C SER A 240 4.74 -2.88 -6.75
N ARG A 241 5.21 -3.16 -5.53
CA ARG A 241 6.63 -3.37 -5.23
C ARG A 241 7.18 -4.61 -5.92
N PHE A 242 6.45 -5.73 -5.87
CA PHE A 242 6.81 -6.96 -6.60
C PHE A 242 7.04 -6.64 -8.08
N ARG A 243 6.06 -6.02 -8.73
CA ARG A 243 6.14 -5.65 -10.15
C ARG A 243 7.32 -4.71 -10.45
N ALA A 244 7.54 -3.69 -9.62
CA ALA A 244 8.64 -2.74 -9.80
C ALA A 244 10.00 -3.42 -9.63
N MET A 245 10.14 -4.32 -8.67
CA MET A 245 11.39 -5.04 -8.42
C MET A 245 11.67 -6.10 -9.48
N SER A 246 10.64 -6.83 -9.95
CA SER A 246 10.77 -7.77 -11.06
C SER A 246 11.23 -7.09 -12.34
N ALA A 247 10.60 -5.97 -12.70
CA ALA A 247 11.04 -5.18 -13.86
C ALA A 247 12.45 -4.59 -13.69
N SER A 248 12.85 -4.25 -12.47
CA SER A 248 14.20 -3.74 -12.20
C SER A 248 15.24 -4.84 -12.24
N HIS A 249 14.89 -6.05 -11.76
CA HIS A 249 15.73 -7.25 -11.83
C HIS A 249 16.03 -7.61 -13.29
N GLU A 250 14.99 -7.72 -14.12
CA GLU A 250 15.13 -8.03 -15.55
C GLU A 250 16.07 -7.03 -16.26
N ARG A 251 15.87 -5.72 -16.04
CA ARG A 251 16.75 -4.69 -16.61
C ARG A 251 18.20 -4.76 -16.11
N ALA A 252 18.38 -5.11 -14.83
CA ALA A 252 19.71 -5.24 -14.24
C ALA A 252 20.45 -6.46 -14.83
N GLU A 253 19.76 -7.59 -15.04
CA GLU A 253 20.33 -8.76 -15.70
C GLU A 253 20.70 -8.50 -17.17
N GLU A 254 19.81 -7.83 -17.92
CA GLU A 254 20.08 -7.44 -19.30
C GLU A 254 21.33 -6.53 -19.37
N SER A 255 21.36 -5.48 -18.57
CA SER A 255 22.51 -4.55 -18.50
C SER A 255 23.79 -5.25 -18.05
N HIS A 256 23.71 -6.19 -17.10
CA HIS A 256 24.84 -7.02 -16.68
C HIS A 256 25.40 -7.84 -17.85
N GLY A 257 24.51 -8.47 -18.64
CA GLY A 257 24.89 -9.24 -19.83
C GLY A 257 25.60 -8.38 -20.89
N GLU A 258 25.04 -7.21 -21.20
CA GLU A 258 25.63 -6.25 -22.16
C GLU A 258 27.00 -5.73 -21.70
N LEU A 259 27.11 -5.35 -20.43
CA LEU A 259 28.38 -4.88 -19.86
C LEU A 259 29.45 -5.97 -19.86
N LYS A 260 29.09 -7.22 -19.58
CA LYS A 260 29.99 -8.38 -19.63
C LYS A 260 30.50 -8.63 -21.05
N LEU A 261 29.65 -8.50 -22.06
CA LEU A 261 30.07 -8.57 -23.47
C LEU A 261 31.03 -7.40 -23.82
N SER A 262 30.70 -6.19 -23.40
CA SER A 262 31.52 -5.01 -23.59
C SER A 262 32.91 -5.15 -22.92
N TYR A 263 32.94 -5.65 -21.70
CA TYR A 263 34.16 -5.98 -20.97
C TYR A 263 35.05 -6.95 -21.74
N ASN A 264 34.47 -8.06 -22.21
CA ASN A 264 35.19 -9.07 -22.97
C ASN A 264 35.78 -8.50 -24.30
N ARG A 265 35.01 -7.64 -24.99
CA ARG A 265 35.49 -6.94 -26.20
C ARG A 265 36.66 -5.99 -25.90
N ALA A 266 36.54 -5.16 -24.86
CA ALA A 266 37.56 -4.25 -24.44
C ALA A 266 38.85 -4.99 -24.00
N ARG A 267 38.70 -6.10 -23.27
CA ARG A 267 39.84 -6.96 -22.87
C ARG A 267 40.55 -7.61 -24.06
N ARG A 268 39.79 -8.05 -25.08
CA ARG A 268 40.37 -8.57 -26.33
C ARG A 268 41.12 -7.49 -27.09
N ALA A 269 40.52 -6.30 -27.25
CA ALA A 269 41.16 -5.19 -27.95
C ALA A 269 42.53 -4.80 -27.36
N ILE A 270 42.62 -4.75 -26.01
CA ILE A 270 43.94 -4.49 -25.35
C ILE A 270 44.93 -5.63 -25.61
N LYS A 271 44.52 -6.89 -25.61
CA LYS A 271 45.40 -8.01 -25.93
C LYS A 271 45.90 -7.92 -27.37
N ASP A 272 45.00 -7.59 -28.31
CA ASP A 272 45.34 -7.46 -29.71
C ASP A 272 46.31 -6.28 -29.96
N GLU A 273 46.10 -5.17 -29.23
CA GLU A 273 46.99 -4.02 -29.28
C GLU A 273 48.40 -4.37 -28.76
N ARG A 274 48.51 -5.04 -27.63
CA ARG A 274 49.79 -5.53 -27.10
C ARG A 274 50.49 -6.51 -28.04
N LEU A 275 49.74 -7.41 -28.68
CA LEU A 275 50.28 -8.32 -29.68
C LEU A 275 50.85 -7.56 -30.88
N LYS A 276 50.13 -6.54 -31.37
CA LYS A 276 50.60 -5.68 -32.46
C LYS A 276 51.89 -4.93 -32.08
N GLU A 277 51.96 -4.40 -30.85
CA GLU A 277 53.19 -3.74 -30.35
C GLU A 277 54.38 -4.69 -30.31
N ILE A 278 54.18 -5.91 -29.80
CA ILE A 278 55.22 -6.95 -29.74
C ILE A 278 55.69 -7.32 -31.16
N VAL A 279 54.78 -7.56 -32.07
CA VAL A 279 55.09 -7.91 -33.48
C VAL A 279 55.83 -6.77 -34.16
N ASN A 280 55.42 -5.53 -33.95
CA ASN A 280 56.10 -4.36 -34.52
C ASN A 280 57.48 -4.15 -33.90
N GLY A 281 57.66 -4.41 -32.62
CA GLY A 281 58.99 -4.38 -31.94
C GLY A 281 59.91 -5.45 -32.51
N LEU A 282 59.44 -6.68 -32.69
CA LEU A 282 60.23 -7.75 -33.31
C LEU A 282 60.63 -7.46 -34.78
N ARG A 283 59.73 -6.84 -35.57
CA ARG A 283 60.04 -6.42 -36.94
C ARG A 283 61.12 -5.36 -36.98
N LYS A 284 61.08 -4.34 -36.10
CA LYS A 284 62.12 -3.31 -36.02
C LYS A 284 63.43 -3.88 -35.59
N ALA A 285 63.49 -4.80 -34.62
CA ALA A 285 64.69 -5.47 -34.19
C ALA A 285 65.37 -6.33 -35.30
N LYS A 286 64.59 -6.94 -36.23
CA LYS A 286 65.10 -7.68 -37.37
C LYS A 286 65.66 -6.78 -38.51
N VAL A 287 65.31 -5.52 -38.59
CA VAL A 287 65.77 -4.57 -39.59
C VAL A 287 67.07 -3.86 -39.15
N THR A 288 67.41 -3.94 -37.88
CA THR A 288 68.63 -3.31 -37.29
C THR A 288 69.83 -4.27 -37.17
N VAL A 289 69.73 -5.50 -37.67
CA VAL A 289 70.81 -6.49 -37.84
C VAL A 289 71.01 -6.70 -39.33
#